data_e6678b66ed82d13173bcac85d96be5b1
#
_entry.id   e6678b66ed82d13173bcac85d96be5b1
#
_cell.length_a   1.000
_cell.length_b   1.000
_cell.length_c   1.000
_cell.angle_alpha   90.00
_cell.angle_beta   90.00
_cell.angle_gamma   90.00
#
_symmetry.space_group_name_H-M   'P 1'
#
loop_
_entity.id
_entity.type
_entity.pdbx_description
1 polymer ?
#
loop_
_entity_poly.entity_id
_entity_poly.type
_entity_poly.pdbx_seq_one_letter_code
_entity_poly.pdbx_strand_id
1 'polypeptide(L)'
;MNSIVIGSGFGGIAAALRLKAKGHNVTLVEKHKDLGGRARVFKKNGFTYDGGPTVITAPYLINELFELFHKNPENYIKLQPLQTWYQFIFEDKTKFNYSGNEIDMKKQIENISKEDVEGYSKLVSFTKKIFDKGFTELADVPFNNPIVMMQQLPALLKLKSYKSVYSLVSSFVKNEKLRRMLSMHPLLVGGNPFTTTSIYGLILYLEKKWGIHYSMGGTGNIIK
;
A
#
# COMPACT_ATOMS: atom_id res chain seq x y z
N MET A 1 14.79 -4.50 -30.24
CA MET A 1 13.94 -3.29 -30.36
C MET A 1 14.52 -2.21 -29.49
N ASN A 2 14.46 -0.92 -29.89
CA ASN A 2 14.86 0.21 -29.03
C ASN A 2 13.62 0.77 -28.35
N SER A 3 13.74 1.07 -27.05
CA SER A 3 12.64 1.61 -26.23
C SER A 3 13.14 2.77 -25.38
N ILE A 4 12.34 3.82 -25.27
CA ILE A 4 12.61 4.96 -24.41
C ILE A 4 11.54 4.99 -23.32
N VAL A 5 11.98 5.04 -22.07
CA VAL A 5 11.12 5.20 -20.89
C VAL A 5 11.36 6.61 -20.31
N ILE A 6 10.31 7.39 -20.18
CA ILE A 6 10.38 8.76 -19.67
C ILE A 6 9.92 8.80 -18.21
N GLY A 7 10.82 9.19 -17.33
CA GLY A 7 10.62 9.28 -15.88
C GLY A 7 11.16 8.09 -15.11
N SER A 8 11.89 8.37 -14.04
CA SER A 8 12.57 7.39 -13.17
C SER A 8 11.87 7.16 -11.82
N GLY A 9 10.56 7.37 -11.75
CA GLY A 9 9.76 6.90 -10.61
C GLY A 9 9.68 5.36 -10.60
N PHE A 10 9.14 4.75 -9.53
CA PHE A 10 9.01 3.29 -9.43
C PHE A 10 8.39 2.65 -10.68
N GLY A 11 7.33 3.25 -11.24
CA GLY A 11 6.69 2.73 -12.45
C GLY A 11 7.60 2.77 -13.67
N GLY A 12 8.35 3.86 -13.87
CA GLY A 12 9.28 3.98 -14.99
C GLY A 12 10.47 3.02 -14.85
N ILE A 13 11.03 2.88 -13.66
CA ILE A 13 12.11 1.92 -13.39
C ILE A 13 11.62 0.49 -13.62
N ALA A 14 10.45 0.12 -13.10
CA ALA A 14 9.86 -1.20 -13.30
C ALA A 14 9.57 -1.49 -14.78
N ALA A 15 9.06 -0.51 -15.53
CA ALA A 15 8.84 -0.65 -16.98
C ALA A 15 10.15 -0.84 -17.73
N ALA A 16 11.17 -0.04 -17.42
CA ALA A 16 12.50 -0.13 -18.05
C ALA A 16 13.15 -1.50 -17.80
N LEU A 17 13.09 -2.01 -16.57
CA LEU A 17 13.63 -3.32 -16.22
C LEU A 17 12.87 -4.44 -16.93
N ARG A 18 11.53 -4.43 -16.96
CA ARG A 18 10.74 -5.44 -17.68
C ARG A 18 10.98 -5.43 -19.18
N LEU A 19 11.11 -4.24 -19.80
CA LEU A 19 11.48 -4.14 -21.22
C LEU A 19 12.89 -4.69 -21.48
N LYS A 20 13.83 -4.38 -20.58
CA LYS A 20 15.20 -4.92 -20.69
C LYS A 20 15.22 -6.44 -20.59
N ALA A 21 14.47 -7.02 -19.66
CA ALA A 21 14.34 -8.47 -19.51
C ALA A 21 13.72 -9.15 -20.76
N LYS A 22 12.88 -8.40 -21.50
CA LYS A 22 12.34 -8.85 -22.82
C LYS A 22 13.31 -8.64 -23.99
N GLY A 23 14.57 -8.26 -23.74
CA GLY A 23 15.60 -8.09 -24.77
C GLY A 23 15.59 -6.75 -25.49
N HIS A 24 14.86 -5.74 -25.00
CA HIS A 24 14.91 -4.40 -25.58
C HIS A 24 16.21 -3.67 -25.20
N ASN A 25 16.70 -2.82 -26.10
CA ASN A 25 17.69 -1.81 -25.76
C ASN A 25 16.95 -0.60 -25.19
N VAL A 26 17.07 -0.39 -23.88
CA VAL A 26 16.24 0.57 -23.14
C VAL A 26 17.05 1.80 -22.74
N THR A 27 16.52 2.98 -23.07
CA THR A 27 16.99 4.27 -22.56
C THR A 27 15.98 4.83 -21.55
N LEU A 28 16.42 5.04 -20.29
CA LEU A 28 15.62 5.71 -19.27
C LEU A 28 16.00 7.19 -19.22
N VAL A 29 15.03 8.06 -19.43
CA VAL A 29 15.22 9.53 -19.43
C VAL A 29 14.55 10.12 -18.21
N GLU A 30 15.31 10.92 -17.43
CA GLU A 30 14.84 11.65 -16.26
C GLU A 30 15.19 13.14 -16.38
N LYS A 31 14.23 14.03 -16.07
CA LYS A 31 14.44 15.48 -16.13
C LYS A 31 15.19 16.04 -14.93
N HIS A 32 15.15 15.34 -13.79
CA HIS A 32 15.81 15.74 -12.55
C HIS A 32 17.17 15.10 -12.42
N LYS A 33 18.04 15.72 -11.64
CA LYS A 33 19.34 15.16 -11.30
C LYS A 33 19.23 13.87 -10.48
N ASP A 34 18.22 13.80 -9.63
CA ASP A 34 17.98 12.66 -8.73
C ASP A 34 16.87 11.78 -9.28
N LEU A 35 17.11 10.47 -9.25
CA LEU A 35 16.13 9.45 -9.65
C LEU A 35 15.04 9.26 -8.58
N GLY A 36 13.97 8.53 -8.93
CA GLY A 36 12.97 8.07 -7.98
C GLY A 36 11.63 8.79 -8.05
N GLY A 37 11.52 9.89 -8.79
CA GLY A 37 10.26 10.63 -8.92
C GLY A 37 9.72 11.08 -7.56
N ARG A 38 8.55 10.57 -7.14
CA ARG A 38 7.97 10.85 -5.81
C ARG A 38 8.71 10.16 -4.65
N ALA A 39 9.50 9.12 -4.92
CA ALA A 39 10.32 8.43 -3.94
C ALA A 39 11.77 8.94 -3.88
N ARG A 40 12.06 10.06 -4.55
CA ARG A 40 13.39 10.68 -4.48
C ARG A 40 13.70 11.18 -3.07
N VAL A 41 14.99 11.31 -2.80
CA VAL A 41 15.51 11.76 -1.51
C VAL A 41 16.07 13.16 -1.63
N PHE A 42 15.79 14.00 -0.65
CA PHE A 42 16.33 15.35 -0.56
C PHE A 42 17.45 15.40 0.46
N LYS A 43 18.56 16.05 0.10
CA LYS A 43 19.68 16.29 1.02
C LYS A 43 19.85 17.78 1.22
N LYS A 44 19.81 18.23 2.48
CA LYS A 44 20.00 19.64 2.85
C LYS A 44 20.67 19.75 4.20
N ASN A 45 21.74 20.56 4.28
CA ASN A 45 22.49 20.85 5.53
C ASN A 45 22.91 19.60 6.31
N GLY A 46 23.38 18.55 5.63
CA GLY A 46 23.79 17.29 6.25
C GLY A 46 22.65 16.32 6.57
N PHE A 47 21.41 16.73 6.45
CA PHE A 47 20.24 15.88 6.66
C PHE A 47 19.76 15.24 5.38
N THR A 48 19.18 14.05 5.53
CA THR A 48 18.54 13.28 4.43
C THR A 48 17.05 13.13 4.71
N TYR A 49 16.21 13.50 3.73
CA TYR A 49 14.77 13.44 3.83
C TYR A 49 14.20 12.56 2.72
N ASP A 50 13.46 11.52 3.08
CA ASP A 50 12.66 10.77 2.12
C ASP A 50 11.51 11.65 1.64
N GLY A 51 11.37 11.82 0.32
CA GLY A 51 10.37 12.71 -0.29
C GLY A 51 9.02 12.05 -0.54
N GLY A 52 8.88 10.78 -0.23
CA GLY A 52 7.70 10.01 -0.59
C GLY A 52 7.42 8.84 0.34
N PRO A 53 6.94 7.71 -0.22
CA PRO A 53 6.48 6.58 0.58
C PRO A 53 7.62 5.97 1.39
N THR A 54 7.41 5.84 2.70
CA THR A 54 8.33 5.17 3.62
C THR A 54 7.82 3.79 4.04
N VAL A 55 6.57 3.50 3.74
CA VAL A 55 5.86 2.25 4.08
C VAL A 55 5.91 1.29 2.90
N ILE A 56 6.58 0.15 3.06
CA ILE A 56 6.67 -0.89 2.03
C ILE A 56 5.75 -2.04 2.43
N THR A 57 4.67 -2.24 1.68
CA THR A 57 3.61 -3.21 2.01
C THR A 57 3.56 -4.43 1.09
N ALA A 58 4.20 -4.37 -0.07
CA ALA A 58 4.23 -5.46 -1.05
C ALA A 58 5.65 -5.71 -1.55
N PRO A 59 6.57 -6.22 -0.68
CA PRO A 59 7.99 -6.37 -1.01
C PRO A 59 8.23 -7.31 -2.20
N TYR A 60 7.37 -8.27 -2.44
CA TYR A 60 7.48 -9.19 -3.57
C TYR A 60 7.51 -8.48 -4.93
N LEU A 61 6.80 -7.34 -5.09
CA LEU A 61 6.83 -6.55 -6.32
C LEU A 61 8.21 -5.97 -6.63
N ILE A 62 9.02 -5.73 -5.59
CA ILE A 62 10.42 -5.33 -5.73
C ILE A 62 11.25 -6.56 -6.08
N ASN A 63 11.04 -7.67 -5.37
CA ASN A 63 11.79 -8.92 -5.57
C ASN A 63 11.65 -9.45 -7.00
N GLU A 64 10.43 -9.44 -7.57
CA GLU A 64 10.18 -9.82 -8.96
C GLU A 64 11.09 -9.10 -9.97
N LEU A 65 11.43 -7.82 -9.73
CA LEU A 65 12.29 -7.06 -10.63
C LEU A 65 13.73 -7.56 -10.61
N PHE A 66 14.21 -8.02 -9.44
CA PHE A 66 15.54 -8.64 -9.32
C PHE A 66 15.56 -10.06 -9.90
N GLU A 67 14.48 -10.82 -9.72
CA GLU A 67 14.33 -12.17 -10.27
C GLU A 67 14.41 -12.18 -11.80
N LEU A 68 13.89 -11.15 -12.48
CA LEU A 68 14.03 -10.99 -13.93
C LEU A 68 15.49 -11.03 -14.42
N PHE A 69 16.45 -10.74 -13.57
CA PHE A 69 17.88 -10.71 -13.88
C PHE A 69 18.67 -11.72 -13.06
N HIS A 70 18.01 -12.70 -12.44
CA HIS A 70 18.62 -13.72 -11.59
C HIS A 70 19.48 -13.12 -10.46
N LYS A 71 19.01 -11.98 -9.88
CA LYS A 71 19.67 -11.28 -8.78
C LYS A 71 18.95 -11.53 -7.47
N ASN A 72 19.71 -11.70 -6.37
CA ASN A 72 19.13 -11.73 -5.04
C ASN A 72 18.89 -10.28 -4.54
N PRO A 73 17.64 -9.87 -4.28
CA PRO A 73 17.32 -8.52 -3.80
C PRO A 73 18.00 -8.15 -2.49
N GLU A 74 18.26 -9.12 -1.60
CA GLU A 74 18.90 -8.88 -0.29
C GLU A 74 20.32 -8.33 -0.40
N ASN A 75 21.01 -8.57 -1.53
CA ASN A 75 22.34 -8.01 -1.80
C ASN A 75 22.31 -6.51 -2.13
N TYR A 76 21.12 -5.96 -2.39
CA TYR A 76 20.94 -4.58 -2.85
C TYR A 76 20.04 -3.76 -1.90
N ILE A 77 18.97 -4.35 -1.40
CA ILE A 77 17.96 -3.68 -0.58
C ILE A 77 17.70 -4.49 0.68
N LYS A 78 17.88 -3.88 1.84
CA LYS A 78 17.55 -4.50 3.12
C LYS A 78 16.21 -3.96 3.62
N LEU A 79 15.16 -4.80 3.54
CA LEU A 79 13.84 -4.51 4.06
C LEU A 79 13.71 -5.08 5.48
N GLN A 80 13.42 -4.23 6.44
CA GLN A 80 13.21 -4.60 7.84
C GLN A 80 11.70 -4.70 8.12
N PRO A 81 11.16 -5.88 8.46
CA PRO A 81 9.76 -6.00 8.86
C PRO A 81 9.52 -5.28 10.20
N LEU A 82 8.41 -4.58 10.30
CA LEU A 82 8.00 -3.87 11.49
C LEU A 82 7.01 -4.70 12.32
N GLN A 83 7.19 -4.74 13.63
CA GLN A 83 6.25 -5.39 14.56
C GLN A 83 5.05 -4.49 14.83
N THR A 84 5.29 -3.23 15.21
CA THR A 84 4.26 -2.20 15.31
C THR A 84 4.31 -1.36 14.04
N TRP A 85 3.21 -1.33 13.31
CA TRP A 85 3.10 -0.62 12.05
C TRP A 85 2.78 0.85 12.25
N TYR A 86 1.76 1.10 13.09
CA TYR A 86 1.31 2.44 13.46
C TYR A 86 1.00 2.50 14.95
N GLN A 87 1.29 3.63 15.57
CA GLN A 87 0.83 3.93 16.91
C GLN A 87 -0.17 5.07 16.84
N PHE A 88 -1.40 4.81 17.30
CA PHE A 88 -2.42 5.83 17.45
C PHE A 88 -2.42 6.34 18.88
N ILE A 89 -2.45 7.65 19.02
CA ILE A 89 -2.58 8.34 20.30
C ILE A 89 -3.83 9.21 20.20
N PHE A 90 -4.83 8.89 21.00
CA PHE A 90 -6.09 9.61 21.02
C PHE A 90 -6.02 10.82 21.98
N GLU A 91 -7.00 11.73 21.88
CA GLU A 91 -7.08 12.96 22.68
C GLU A 91 -7.05 12.69 24.20
N ASP A 92 -7.67 11.60 24.65
CA ASP A 92 -7.66 11.12 26.03
C ASP A 92 -6.38 10.35 26.40
N LYS A 93 -5.33 10.43 25.59
CA LYS A 93 -4.03 9.76 25.73
C LYS A 93 -4.10 8.23 25.64
N THR A 94 -5.24 7.64 25.28
CA THR A 94 -5.32 6.20 24.95
C THR A 94 -4.37 5.91 23.79
N LYS A 95 -3.57 4.86 23.94
CA LYS A 95 -2.64 4.41 22.90
C LYS A 95 -3.15 3.11 22.29
N PHE A 96 -2.98 2.97 20.99
CA PHE A 96 -3.26 1.75 20.26
C PHE A 96 -2.10 1.43 19.32
N ASN A 97 -1.51 0.25 19.44
CA ASN A 97 -0.42 -0.23 18.58
C ASN A 97 -1.01 -1.12 17.48
N TYR A 98 -1.14 -0.57 16.29
CA TYR A 98 -1.62 -1.30 15.13
C TYR A 98 -0.52 -2.19 14.58
N SER A 99 -0.81 -3.48 14.43
CA SER A 99 0.16 -4.49 13.99
C SER A 99 -0.49 -5.59 13.14
N GLY A 100 0.34 -6.51 12.60
CA GLY A 100 -0.13 -7.71 11.92
C GLY A 100 -0.59 -8.82 12.84
N ASN A 101 -0.30 -8.75 14.14
CA ASN A 101 -0.67 -9.79 15.10
C ASN A 101 -2.16 -9.71 15.42
N GLU A 102 -2.92 -10.71 14.95
CA GLU A 102 -4.38 -10.72 15.11
C GLU A 102 -4.81 -10.84 16.58
N ILE A 103 -4.06 -11.58 17.40
CA ILE A 103 -4.37 -11.77 18.81
C ILE A 103 -4.22 -10.45 19.55
N ASP A 104 -3.09 -9.75 19.34
CA ASP A 104 -2.83 -8.46 19.96
C ASP A 104 -3.82 -7.38 19.48
N MET A 105 -4.14 -7.37 18.19
CA MET A 105 -5.15 -6.47 17.65
C MET A 105 -6.51 -6.67 18.32
N LYS A 106 -6.99 -7.92 18.41
CA LYS A 106 -8.26 -8.23 19.06
C LYS A 106 -8.27 -7.87 20.55
N LYS A 107 -7.18 -8.14 21.27
CA LYS A 107 -7.03 -7.77 22.68
C LYS A 107 -7.08 -6.26 22.90
N GLN A 108 -6.39 -5.49 22.08
CA GLN A 108 -6.41 -4.02 22.14
C GLN A 108 -7.79 -3.45 21.77
N ILE A 109 -8.48 -4.04 20.78
CA ILE A 109 -9.85 -3.67 20.41
C ILE A 109 -10.81 -3.98 21.58
N GLU A 110 -10.69 -5.15 22.20
CA GLU A 110 -11.51 -5.55 23.35
C GLU A 110 -11.38 -4.56 24.52
N ASN A 111 -10.18 -4.05 24.78
CA ASN A 111 -9.93 -3.05 25.82
C ASN A 111 -10.64 -1.69 25.55
N ILE A 112 -10.95 -1.39 24.28
CA ILE A 112 -11.66 -0.16 23.89
C ILE A 112 -13.16 -0.43 23.76
N SER A 113 -13.53 -1.53 23.10
CA SER A 113 -14.90 -1.91 22.79
C SER A 113 -14.99 -3.42 22.53
N LYS A 114 -15.46 -4.16 23.52
CA LYS A 114 -15.60 -5.63 23.41
C LYS A 114 -16.53 -6.06 22.27
N GLU A 115 -17.60 -5.30 22.05
CA GLU A 115 -18.58 -5.57 20.99
C GLU A 115 -17.99 -5.44 19.57
N ASP A 116 -16.89 -4.70 19.39
CA ASP A 116 -16.27 -4.45 18.10
C ASP A 116 -15.23 -5.51 17.67
N VAL A 117 -14.89 -6.47 18.54
CA VAL A 117 -13.94 -7.54 18.22
C VAL A 117 -14.45 -8.40 17.05
N GLU A 118 -15.72 -8.77 17.08
CA GLU A 118 -16.34 -9.52 15.98
C GLU A 118 -16.48 -8.64 14.73
N GLY A 119 -16.85 -7.38 14.92
CA GLY A 119 -16.94 -6.39 13.84
C GLY A 119 -15.60 -6.22 13.09
N TYR A 120 -14.50 -6.14 13.81
CA TYR A 120 -13.15 -6.12 13.24
C TYR A 120 -12.86 -7.37 12.40
N SER A 121 -13.18 -8.56 12.92
CA SER A 121 -12.96 -9.82 12.19
C SER A 121 -13.77 -9.88 10.88
N LYS A 122 -15.02 -9.41 10.91
CA LYS A 122 -15.89 -9.29 9.72
C LYS A 122 -15.33 -8.26 8.72
N LEU A 123 -14.83 -7.12 9.22
CA LEU A 123 -14.19 -6.10 8.40
C LEU A 123 -12.97 -6.66 7.67
N VAL A 124 -12.06 -7.34 8.37
CA VAL A 124 -10.88 -7.99 7.77
C VAL A 124 -11.29 -8.97 6.68
N SER A 125 -12.29 -9.82 6.95
CA SER A 125 -12.80 -10.78 5.96
C SER A 125 -13.42 -10.09 4.75
N PHE A 126 -14.07 -8.94 4.94
CA PHE A 126 -14.65 -8.18 3.85
C PHE A 126 -13.58 -7.47 3.01
N THR A 127 -12.57 -6.87 3.67
CA THR A 127 -11.45 -6.22 2.98
C THR A 127 -10.60 -7.21 2.20
N LYS A 128 -10.53 -8.48 2.63
CA LYS A 128 -9.96 -9.57 1.82
C LYS A 128 -10.67 -9.70 0.47
N LYS A 129 -12.01 -9.68 0.43
CA LYS A 129 -12.76 -9.79 -0.82
C LYS A 129 -12.49 -8.59 -1.75
N ILE A 130 -12.35 -7.39 -1.15
CA ILE A 130 -11.97 -6.20 -1.93
C ILE A 130 -10.54 -6.37 -2.49
N PHE A 131 -9.62 -6.88 -1.67
CA PHE A 131 -8.25 -7.14 -2.07
C PHE A 131 -8.17 -8.18 -3.20
N ASP A 132 -8.86 -9.31 -3.06
CA ASP A 132 -8.87 -10.37 -4.08
C ASP A 132 -9.37 -9.81 -5.42
N LYS A 133 -10.40 -8.98 -5.43
CA LYS A 133 -10.91 -8.35 -6.64
C LYS A 133 -10.03 -7.21 -7.15
N GLY A 134 -9.71 -6.25 -6.29
CA GLY A 134 -9.05 -5.00 -6.70
C GLY A 134 -7.55 -5.16 -6.95
N PHE A 135 -6.87 -5.98 -6.15
CA PHE A 135 -5.42 -6.15 -6.22
C PHE A 135 -5.01 -7.42 -6.97
N THR A 136 -5.72 -8.55 -6.77
CA THR A 136 -5.33 -9.82 -7.39
C THR A 136 -5.88 -9.95 -8.83
N GLU A 137 -7.16 -9.61 -9.04
CA GLU A 137 -7.79 -9.80 -10.36
C GLU A 137 -7.63 -8.59 -11.28
N LEU A 138 -7.66 -7.36 -10.74
CA LEU A 138 -7.75 -6.14 -11.54
C LEU A 138 -6.46 -5.31 -11.60
N ALA A 139 -5.41 -5.66 -10.86
CA ALA A 139 -4.18 -4.86 -10.83
C ALA A 139 -3.52 -4.69 -12.21
N ASP A 140 -3.57 -5.73 -13.04
CA ASP A 140 -2.95 -5.76 -14.37
C ASP A 140 -3.97 -5.51 -15.51
N VAL A 141 -5.24 -5.23 -15.17
CA VAL A 141 -6.28 -4.98 -16.17
C VAL A 141 -6.31 -3.51 -16.55
N PRO A 142 -6.10 -3.17 -17.83
CA PRO A 142 -6.18 -1.79 -18.27
C PRO A 142 -7.63 -1.30 -18.28
N PHE A 143 -7.92 -0.19 -17.59
CA PHE A 143 -9.24 0.44 -17.52
C PHE A 143 -9.52 1.43 -18.65
N ASN A 144 -8.90 1.27 -19.79
CA ASN A 144 -9.10 2.14 -20.96
C ASN A 144 -10.32 1.74 -21.84
N ASN A 145 -10.93 0.57 -21.57
CA ASN A 145 -12.10 0.10 -22.30
C ASN A 145 -13.36 0.21 -21.44
N PRO A 146 -14.37 1.02 -21.84
CA PRO A 146 -15.63 1.16 -21.11
C PRO A 146 -16.38 -0.15 -20.88
N ILE A 147 -16.29 -1.10 -21.82
CA ILE A 147 -16.96 -2.42 -21.74
C ILE A 147 -16.37 -3.20 -20.55
N VAL A 148 -15.04 -3.20 -20.40
CA VAL A 148 -14.35 -3.85 -19.27
C VAL A 148 -14.82 -3.24 -17.96
N MET A 149 -14.94 -1.90 -17.88
CA MET A 149 -15.44 -1.22 -16.69
C MET A 149 -16.90 -1.61 -16.37
N MET A 150 -17.76 -1.66 -17.37
CA MET A 150 -19.15 -2.08 -17.18
C MET A 150 -19.26 -3.52 -16.66
N GLN A 151 -18.43 -4.43 -17.14
CA GLN A 151 -18.39 -5.81 -16.66
C GLN A 151 -17.98 -5.94 -15.20
N GLN A 152 -17.19 -4.98 -14.68
CA GLN A 152 -16.79 -4.96 -13.27
C GLN A 152 -17.85 -4.34 -12.34
N LEU A 153 -18.82 -3.60 -12.87
CA LEU A 153 -19.78 -2.86 -12.08
C LEU A 153 -20.56 -3.72 -11.06
N PRO A 154 -21.08 -4.93 -11.42
CA PRO A 154 -21.77 -5.78 -10.43
C PRO A 154 -20.88 -6.19 -9.25
N ALA A 155 -19.60 -6.51 -9.52
CA ALA A 155 -18.63 -6.86 -8.49
C ALA A 155 -18.33 -5.66 -7.59
N LEU A 156 -18.12 -4.48 -8.17
CA LEU A 156 -17.86 -3.25 -7.43
C LEU A 156 -19.06 -2.86 -6.54
N LEU A 157 -20.29 -3.01 -7.02
CA LEU A 157 -21.50 -2.78 -6.21
C LEU A 157 -21.62 -3.76 -5.04
N LYS A 158 -21.34 -5.05 -5.28
CA LYS A 158 -21.32 -6.09 -4.23
C LYS A 158 -20.28 -5.80 -3.17
N LEU A 159 -19.14 -5.24 -3.56
CA LEU A 159 -18.05 -4.80 -2.68
C LEU A 159 -18.31 -3.42 -2.04
N LYS A 160 -19.48 -2.83 -2.26
CA LYS A 160 -19.91 -1.54 -1.71
C LYS A 160 -18.95 -0.39 -2.07
N SER A 161 -18.34 -0.43 -3.27
CA SER A 161 -17.37 0.57 -3.73
C SER A 161 -17.92 2.01 -3.81
N TYR A 162 -19.23 2.17 -3.79
CA TYR A 162 -19.94 3.45 -3.72
C TYR A 162 -19.87 4.12 -2.33
N LYS A 163 -19.48 3.38 -1.29
CA LYS A 163 -19.28 3.93 0.05
C LYS A 163 -17.88 4.53 0.17
N SER A 164 -17.70 5.44 1.13
CA SER A 164 -16.38 5.83 1.59
C SER A 164 -15.75 4.74 2.48
N VAL A 165 -14.42 4.76 2.65
CA VAL A 165 -13.73 3.83 3.57
C VAL A 165 -14.28 3.97 4.98
N TYR A 166 -14.46 5.21 5.48
CA TYR A 166 -15.03 5.45 6.80
C TYR A 166 -16.44 4.87 6.92
N SER A 167 -17.32 5.08 5.91
CA SER A 167 -18.67 4.53 5.89
C SER A 167 -18.68 2.99 5.83
N LEU A 168 -17.74 2.39 5.12
CA LEU A 168 -17.56 0.93 5.11
C LEU A 168 -17.19 0.42 6.50
N VAL A 169 -16.14 0.99 7.12
CA VAL A 169 -15.68 0.60 8.46
C VAL A 169 -16.81 0.77 9.48
N SER A 170 -17.57 1.88 9.42
CA SER A 170 -18.70 2.16 10.32
C SER A 170 -19.84 1.15 10.18
N SER A 171 -19.92 0.39 9.07
CA SER A 171 -20.90 -0.69 8.94
C SER A 171 -20.49 -1.98 9.68
N PHE A 172 -19.29 -2.06 10.21
CA PHE A 172 -18.77 -3.21 10.97
C PHE A 172 -18.41 -2.86 12.42
N VAL A 173 -17.97 -1.63 12.67
CA VAL A 173 -17.40 -1.18 13.93
C VAL A 173 -18.22 -0.01 14.48
N LYS A 174 -18.51 -0.02 15.78
CA LYS A 174 -19.37 0.99 16.43
C LYS A 174 -18.57 2.09 17.12
N ASN A 175 -17.48 1.74 17.80
CA ASN A 175 -16.66 2.67 18.54
C ASN A 175 -15.96 3.68 17.62
N GLU A 176 -16.06 4.96 17.91
CA GLU A 176 -15.57 6.06 17.08
C GLU A 176 -14.03 6.06 16.93
N LYS A 177 -13.29 5.78 18.02
CA LYS A 177 -11.82 5.69 17.96
C LYS A 177 -11.37 4.60 17.01
N LEU A 178 -12.03 3.43 17.10
CA LEU A 178 -11.72 2.29 16.22
C LEU A 178 -12.13 2.57 14.77
N ARG A 179 -13.24 3.27 14.52
CA ARG A 179 -13.62 3.71 13.15
C ARG A 179 -12.55 4.59 12.53
N ARG A 180 -12.08 5.63 13.26
CA ARG A 180 -11.04 6.55 12.79
C ARG A 180 -9.75 5.80 12.47
N MET A 181 -9.31 4.93 13.39
CA MET A 181 -8.10 4.15 13.21
C MET A 181 -8.19 3.19 12.02
N LEU A 182 -9.25 2.38 11.94
CA LEU A 182 -9.39 1.35 10.90
C LEU A 182 -9.71 1.92 9.51
N SER A 183 -10.09 3.20 9.43
CA SER A 183 -10.35 3.90 8.15
C SER A 183 -9.18 4.73 7.64
N MET A 184 -8.04 4.76 8.31
CA MET A 184 -6.92 5.67 8.00
C MET A 184 -6.19 5.38 6.69
N HIS A 185 -6.31 4.18 6.14
CA HIS A 185 -5.51 3.72 4.99
C HIS A 185 -5.51 4.62 3.75
N PRO A 186 -6.61 5.32 3.38
CA PRO A 186 -6.56 6.31 2.31
C PRO A 186 -5.53 7.41 2.50
N LEU A 187 -5.20 7.78 3.75
CA LEU A 187 -4.18 8.81 4.05
C LEU A 187 -2.80 8.45 3.50
N LEU A 188 -2.48 7.15 3.43
CA LEU A 188 -1.21 6.64 2.89
C LEU A 188 -1.01 6.98 1.41
N VAL A 189 -2.11 7.23 0.69
CA VAL A 189 -2.12 7.58 -0.74
C VAL A 189 -2.65 8.99 -1.00
N GLY A 190 -2.74 9.81 0.05
CA GLY A 190 -3.21 11.19 -0.04
C GLY A 190 -4.72 11.35 -0.16
N GLY A 191 -5.49 10.31 0.15
CA GLY A 191 -6.96 10.32 0.12
C GLY A 191 -7.60 10.68 1.47
N ASN A 192 -8.79 11.25 1.44
CA ASN A 192 -9.59 11.52 2.62
C ASN A 192 -10.50 10.29 2.93
N PRO A 193 -10.42 9.65 4.13
CA PRO A 193 -11.23 8.49 4.48
C PRO A 193 -12.73 8.67 4.34
N PHE A 194 -13.22 9.90 4.50
CA PHE A 194 -14.65 10.23 4.43
C PHE A 194 -15.21 10.33 3.00
N THR A 195 -14.33 10.54 2.01
CA THR A 195 -14.73 10.72 0.60
C THR A 195 -14.11 9.69 -0.34
N THR A 196 -12.99 9.08 0.04
CA THR A 196 -12.32 8.06 -0.78
C THR A 196 -13.12 6.76 -0.79
N THR A 197 -13.30 6.18 -1.98
CA THR A 197 -14.03 4.93 -2.18
C THR A 197 -13.54 3.80 -1.30
N SER A 198 -14.45 2.97 -0.81
CA SER A 198 -14.17 1.81 0.06
C SER A 198 -13.26 0.76 -0.57
N ILE A 199 -12.99 0.81 -1.87
CA ILE A 199 -11.99 -0.04 -2.54
C ILE A 199 -10.62 0.09 -1.85
N TYR A 200 -10.25 1.29 -1.38
CA TYR A 200 -9.00 1.50 -0.64
C TYR A 200 -8.95 0.76 0.72
N GLY A 201 -10.06 0.20 1.18
CA GLY A 201 -10.08 -0.76 2.29
C GLY A 201 -9.26 -2.03 2.02
N LEU A 202 -8.93 -2.32 0.74
CA LEU A 202 -8.03 -3.41 0.37
C LEU A 202 -6.66 -3.29 1.06
N ILE A 203 -6.20 -2.06 1.35
CA ILE A 203 -4.88 -1.81 1.97
C ILE A 203 -4.81 -2.46 3.35
N LEU A 204 -5.89 -2.44 4.13
CA LEU A 204 -5.96 -3.12 5.43
C LEU A 204 -5.60 -4.62 5.30
N TYR A 205 -6.14 -5.29 4.29
CA TYR A 205 -5.84 -6.70 4.07
C TYR A 205 -4.46 -6.90 3.44
N LEU A 206 -4.04 -6.02 2.55
CA LEU A 206 -2.72 -6.03 1.92
C LEU A 206 -1.59 -5.97 2.98
N GLU A 207 -1.70 -5.04 3.93
CA GLU A 207 -0.78 -4.93 5.06
C GLU A 207 -0.79 -6.21 5.92
N LYS A 208 -1.98 -6.76 6.21
CA LYS A 208 -2.12 -7.99 6.97
C LYS A 208 -1.49 -9.19 6.26
N LYS A 209 -1.54 -9.23 4.93
CA LYS A 209 -1.02 -10.34 4.12
C LYS A 209 0.49 -10.36 4.05
N TRP A 210 1.13 -9.21 3.88
CA TRP A 210 2.58 -9.12 3.65
C TRP A 210 3.35 -8.36 4.73
N GLY A 211 2.65 -7.74 5.67
CA GLY A 211 3.26 -6.89 6.68
C GLY A 211 3.69 -5.54 6.14
N ILE A 212 4.26 -4.74 7.02
CA ILE A 212 4.89 -3.47 6.70
C ILE A 212 6.38 -3.57 6.94
N HIS A 213 7.15 -3.05 5.98
CA HIS A 213 8.60 -3.05 6.01
C HIS A 213 9.14 -1.63 5.89
N TYR A 214 10.29 -1.42 6.48
CA TYR A 214 11.10 -0.22 6.32
C TYR A 214 12.34 -0.54 5.48
N SER A 215 12.66 0.30 4.50
CA SER A 215 13.91 0.18 3.76
C SER A 215 15.05 0.76 4.58
N MET A 216 16.01 -0.08 4.99
CA MET A 216 17.17 0.36 5.76
C MET A 216 17.98 1.39 4.96
N GLY A 217 18.25 2.54 5.60
CA GLY A 217 18.89 3.69 4.95
C GLY A 217 17.94 4.57 4.13
N GLY A 218 16.61 4.37 4.28
CA GLY A 218 15.57 5.17 3.65
C GLY A 218 15.13 4.65 2.28
N THR A 219 14.04 5.21 1.77
CA THR A 219 13.41 4.79 0.50
C THR A 219 14.35 5.01 -0.70
N GLY A 220 15.26 5.98 -0.61
CA GLY A 220 16.25 6.23 -1.65
C GLY A 220 17.16 5.06 -1.97
N ASN A 221 17.33 4.11 -1.04
CA ASN A 221 18.11 2.90 -1.29
C ASN A 221 17.41 1.88 -2.19
N ILE A 222 16.09 2.00 -2.36
CA ILE A 222 15.33 1.15 -3.30
C ILE A 222 15.55 1.64 -4.75
N ILE A 223 15.89 2.93 -4.91
CA ILE A 223 16.02 3.57 -6.22
C ILE A 223 17.43 3.45 -6.80
N LYS A 224 18.43 3.33 -5.95
CA LYS A 224 19.85 3.22 -6.35
C LYS A 224 20.17 1.85 -6.94
#